data_dd9f0da3abaff7be46dfbfe09c33aae9
#
_entry.id   dd9f0da3abaff7be46dfbfe09c33aae9
#
_cell.length_a   1.000
_cell.length_b   1.000
_cell.length_c   1.000
_cell.angle_alpha   90.00
_cell.angle_beta   90.00
_cell.angle_gamma   90.00
#
_symmetry.space_group_name_H-M   'P 1'
#
loop_
_entity.id
_entity.type
_entity.pdbx_description
1 polymer ?
#
loop_
_entity_poly.entity_id
_entity_poly.type
_entity_poly.pdbx_seq_one_letter_code
_entity_poly.pdbx_strand_id
1 'polypeptide(L)'
;MFPRNIRRIEPWKISQIASLIQAAMGEVGNQALQDDLYAQLSKLGVKREKQNDGTGVSDPGGFRTYLAQLACLGLFYVSKDKTYVPTYAGEVLIQGKNPVGVLRCQLLRLQYPSVYGWGHNVQIDPAMRVKPFAFIIRLLRDSRIGGFLTCREVAVCVIYGRTRGDLEKCVDKILTLRADPLKDLVDVVDTLEDLCTPKRWNKPDDVLWDRGLTDAGQIANTALNYMIAVGFVEAEKGIAGGDTVYRLTTDEKALADIDRWMPEEAKLENVPNDPGMWINAQNRFGRYDKDKVVSIGQKKRTFGFSALIKASYISEVERSPYGFDHAAFVKAKAAQWQKSETEIEECVTDLRKRITDISRTALINAANSGGSEAIQLEIGITNVFRSLGFDLSEHIGQKRATVKRRGGFPDVYIRSSTVPGSAMADTKATSKYNFPLGDTQKLGSYYRDAWKEIDPTSPSCFFLYIAGSFAKSQTSIENTLDDCTQDYSAPVSAVTVYALLDLAGNGDRPSASELMKVFSSPRFFNSDMQIIQAAKDL
;
A
#
# COMPACT_ATOMS: atom_id res chain seq x y z
N MET A 1 19.03 10.23 7.88
CA MET A 1 18.56 9.09 8.70
C MET A 1 17.04 9.05 8.67
N PHE A 2 16.45 7.93 8.32
CA PHE A 2 15.01 7.77 8.42
C PHE A 2 14.58 7.71 9.89
N PRO A 3 13.39 8.19 10.25
CA PRO A 3 12.91 8.06 11.63
C PRO A 3 12.81 6.58 12.03
N ARG A 4 13.49 6.19 13.09
CA ARG A 4 13.64 4.78 13.52
C ARG A 4 12.32 4.07 13.85
N ASN A 5 11.27 4.80 14.17
CA ASN A 5 10.05 4.25 14.76
C ASN A 5 8.87 4.19 13.80
N ILE A 6 9.08 4.43 12.50
CA ILE A 6 8.00 4.41 11.55
C ILE A 6 7.87 2.99 11.03
N ARG A 7 6.92 2.27 11.59
CA ARG A 7 6.49 0.96 11.12
C ARG A 7 5.73 1.11 9.80
N ARG A 8 5.42 -0.01 9.15
CA ARG A 8 4.63 -0.06 7.91
C ARG A 8 3.52 0.98 7.93
N ILE A 9 3.58 1.95 7.02
CA ILE A 9 2.51 2.91 6.85
C ILE A 9 1.41 2.24 6.04
N GLU A 10 0.23 2.27 6.61
CA GLU A 10 -0.99 1.99 5.88
C GLU A 10 -1.67 3.36 5.68
N PRO A 11 -1.88 3.81 4.43
CA PRO A 11 -2.36 5.18 4.15
C PRO A 11 -3.62 5.57 4.91
N TRP A 12 -4.52 4.62 5.10
CA TRP A 12 -5.76 4.83 5.86
C TRP A 12 -5.53 5.01 7.36
N LYS A 13 -4.51 4.38 7.96
CA LYS A 13 -4.16 4.58 9.39
C LYS A 13 -3.70 6.00 9.64
N ILE A 14 -2.96 6.58 8.71
CA ILE A 14 -2.55 7.98 8.79
C ILE A 14 -3.76 8.90 8.73
N SER A 15 -4.74 8.61 7.89
CA SER A 15 -5.99 9.38 7.84
C SER A 15 -6.73 9.36 9.17
N GLN A 16 -6.81 8.21 9.84
CA GLN A 16 -7.42 8.08 11.16
C GLN A 16 -6.67 8.88 12.23
N ILE A 17 -5.34 8.73 12.26
CA ILE A 17 -4.49 9.45 13.19
C ILE A 17 -4.64 10.96 12.97
N ALA A 18 -4.64 11.41 11.72
CA ALA A 18 -4.83 12.79 11.35
C ALA A 18 -6.19 13.32 11.84
N SER A 19 -7.26 12.53 11.68
CA SER A 19 -8.60 12.89 12.18
C SER A 19 -8.64 13.01 13.70
N LEU A 20 -7.97 12.11 14.42
CA LEU A 20 -7.89 12.15 15.88
C LEU A 20 -7.07 13.35 16.38
N ILE A 21 -5.96 13.68 15.70
CA ILE A 21 -5.15 14.86 16.05
C ILE A 21 -5.96 16.14 15.82
N GLN A 22 -6.75 16.19 14.75
CA GLN A 22 -7.64 17.34 14.53
C GLN A 22 -8.67 17.49 15.65
N ALA A 23 -9.15 16.38 16.23
CA ALA A 23 -10.02 16.41 17.41
C ALA A 23 -9.33 16.99 18.64
N ALA A 24 -8.04 16.71 18.77
CA ALA A 24 -7.22 17.13 19.90
C ALA A 24 -6.68 18.56 19.79
N MET A 25 -7.03 19.30 18.75
CA MET A 25 -6.56 20.68 18.54
C MET A 25 -6.97 21.59 19.70
N GLY A 26 -6.01 21.90 20.54
CA GLY A 26 -6.20 22.75 21.70
C GLY A 26 -4.93 22.83 22.55
N GLU A 27 -4.41 21.75 23.06
CA GLU A 27 -3.22 21.77 23.91
C GLU A 27 -2.22 20.68 23.53
N VAL A 28 -1.04 21.13 23.09
CA VAL A 28 0.10 20.27 22.84
C VAL A 28 0.83 20.01 24.15
N GLY A 29 1.08 18.76 24.48
CA GLY A 29 1.93 18.38 25.62
C GLY A 29 1.21 17.95 26.88
N ASN A 30 -0.11 17.98 26.92
CA ASN A 30 -0.85 17.38 28.00
C ASN A 30 -0.80 15.85 27.88
N GLN A 31 -0.20 15.17 28.87
CA GLN A 31 -0.06 13.71 28.89
C GLN A 31 -1.43 13.02 28.89
N ALA A 32 -2.40 13.55 29.65
CA ALA A 32 -3.74 12.98 29.71
C ALA A 32 -4.43 12.97 28.34
N LEU A 33 -4.28 14.03 27.55
CA LEU A 33 -4.79 14.09 26.18
C LEU A 33 -4.10 13.06 25.28
N GLN A 34 -2.79 12.89 25.41
CA GLN A 34 -2.04 11.90 24.63
C GLN A 34 -2.47 10.47 24.98
N ASP A 35 -2.72 10.20 26.23
CA ASP A 35 -3.20 8.90 26.73
C ASP A 35 -4.63 8.61 26.25
N ASP A 36 -5.51 9.60 26.27
CA ASP A 36 -6.88 9.49 25.74
C ASP A 36 -6.88 9.23 24.23
N LEU A 37 -6.09 9.98 23.47
CA LEU A 37 -5.94 9.77 22.03
C LEU A 37 -5.35 8.39 21.71
N TYR A 38 -4.41 7.93 22.54
CA TYR A 38 -3.87 6.58 22.41
C TYR A 38 -4.93 5.50 22.66
N ALA A 39 -5.75 5.68 23.70
CA ALA A 39 -6.88 4.79 23.98
C ALA A 39 -7.90 4.78 22.84
N GLN A 40 -8.18 5.92 22.23
CA GLN A 40 -9.05 6.02 21.05
C GLN A 40 -8.45 5.29 19.84
N LEU A 41 -7.13 5.40 19.60
CA LEU A 41 -6.44 4.66 18.54
C LEU A 41 -6.53 3.13 18.75
N SER A 42 -6.44 2.68 20.00
CA SER A 42 -6.61 1.26 20.32
C SER A 42 -8.04 0.79 20.08
N LYS A 43 -9.04 1.56 20.50
CA LYS A 43 -10.47 1.27 20.24
C LYS A 43 -10.81 1.25 18.74
N LEU A 44 -10.12 2.07 17.94
CA LEU A 44 -10.26 2.08 16.47
C LEU A 44 -9.49 0.96 15.78
N GLY A 45 -8.76 0.12 16.52
CA GLY A 45 -7.95 -0.96 15.96
C GLY A 45 -6.70 -0.50 15.21
N VAL A 46 -6.37 0.80 15.27
CA VAL A 46 -5.15 1.36 14.67
C VAL A 46 -3.90 0.83 15.37
N LYS A 47 -4.03 0.47 16.64
CA LYS A 47 -2.99 -0.19 17.42
C LYS A 47 -3.56 -1.44 18.09
N ARG A 48 -2.81 -2.53 18.10
CA ARG A 48 -3.15 -3.70 18.93
C ARG A 48 -2.97 -3.30 20.40
N GLU A 49 -3.97 -3.58 21.23
CA GLU A 49 -3.77 -3.54 22.67
C GLU A 49 -2.61 -4.46 23.02
N LYS A 50 -1.63 -3.96 23.78
CA LYS A 50 -0.69 -4.85 24.46
C LYS A 50 -1.55 -5.71 25.38
N GLN A 51 -1.45 -7.03 25.28
CA GLN A 51 -2.00 -7.93 26.28
C GLN A 51 -1.52 -7.44 27.65
N ASN A 52 -2.48 -7.13 28.50
CA ASN A 52 -2.25 -6.57 29.83
C ASN A 52 -1.39 -7.54 30.64
N ASP A 53 -0.21 -7.11 31.01
CA ASP A 53 0.61 -7.70 32.07
C ASP A 53 0.22 -7.19 33.47
N GLY A 54 -1.00 -6.65 33.61
CA GLY A 54 -1.55 -6.16 34.88
C GLY A 54 -1.11 -4.76 35.30
N THR A 55 -0.23 -4.12 34.55
CA THR A 55 0.18 -2.72 34.76
C THR A 55 -0.52 -1.83 33.77
N GLY A 56 -1.43 -0.98 34.21
CA GLY A 56 -2.34 -0.19 33.37
C GLY A 56 -1.70 0.40 32.11
N VAL A 57 -2.49 0.47 31.05
CA VAL A 57 -2.12 0.87 29.69
C VAL A 57 -1.55 2.29 29.67
N SER A 58 -0.27 2.46 29.88
CA SER A 58 0.41 3.66 29.44
C SER A 58 1.66 3.26 28.67
N ASP A 59 1.61 3.36 27.34
CA ASP A 59 2.83 3.48 26.54
C ASP A 59 3.02 4.98 26.22
N PRO A 60 3.62 5.76 27.13
CA PRO A 60 3.75 7.21 27.01
C PRO A 60 4.57 7.64 25.79
N GLY A 61 5.26 6.68 25.13
CA GLY A 61 5.99 6.90 23.89
C GLY A 61 5.19 6.64 22.60
N GLY A 62 4.11 5.89 22.67
CA GLY A 62 3.42 5.40 21.48
C GLY A 62 2.79 6.51 20.64
N PHE A 63 2.07 7.43 21.27
CA PHE A 63 1.43 8.54 20.56
C PHE A 63 2.46 9.54 20.01
N ARG A 64 3.54 9.82 20.73
CA ARG A 64 4.63 10.68 20.25
C ARG A 64 5.26 10.16 18.96
N THR A 65 5.35 8.84 18.81
CA THR A 65 5.87 8.22 17.58
C THR A 65 4.97 8.52 16.39
N TYR A 66 3.66 8.45 16.55
CA TYR A 66 2.71 8.81 15.48
C TYR A 66 2.78 10.30 15.13
N LEU A 67 2.86 11.18 16.12
CA LEU A 67 3.04 12.62 15.89
C LEU A 67 4.33 12.91 15.13
N ALA A 68 5.43 12.27 15.54
CA ALA A 68 6.71 12.40 14.88
C ALA A 68 6.65 11.95 13.40
N GLN A 69 5.94 10.86 13.13
CA GLN A 69 5.70 10.36 11.79
C GLN A 69 4.94 11.36 10.92
N LEU A 70 3.83 11.88 11.42
CA LEU A 70 3.01 12.84 10.70
C LEU A 70 3.75 14.15 10.43
N ALA A 71 4.50 14.65 11.41
CA ALA A 71 5.32 15.83 11.26
C ALA A 71 6.49 15.61 10.27
N CYS A 72 7.14 14.45 10.32
CA CYS A 72 8.20 14.08 9.39
C CYS A 72 7.70 14.03 7.93
N LEU A 73 6.47 13.57 7.73
CA LEU A 73 5.81 13.57 6.42
C LEU A 73 5.23 14.93 6.02
N GLY A 74 5.40 15.97 6.84
CA GLY A 74 4.89 17.31 6.54
C GLY A 74 3.38 17.44 6.58
N LEU A 75 2.69 16.54 7.29
CA LEU A 75 1.23 16.56 7.38
C LEU A 75 0.70 17.50 8.46
N PHE A 76 1.52 17.79 9.46
CA PHE A 76 1.19 18.63 10.60
C PHE A 76 2.38 19.47 11.03
N TYR A 77 2.10 20.55 11.72
CA TYR A 77 3.09 21.33 12.47
C TYR A 77 2.51 21.78 13.81
N VAL A 78 3.37 22.20 14.70
CA VAL A 78 3.00 22.81 15.97
C VAL A 78 3.04 24.32 15.81
N SER A 79 1.92 25.01 16.06
CA SER A 79 1.84 26.46 15.99
C SER A 79 2.58 27.14 17.16
N LYS A 80 2.70 28.47 17.13
CA LYS A 80 3.31 29.24 18.22
C LYS A 80 2.55 29.08 19.55
N ASP A 81 1.27 28.89 19.49
CA ASP A 81 0.34 28.66 20.63
C ASP A 81 0.34 27.20 21.06
N LYS A 82 1.30 26.41 20.62
CA LYS A 82 1.41 24.98 20.94
C LYS A 82 0.17 24.16 20.57
N THR A 83 -0.47 24.45 19.46
CA THR A 83 -1.57 23.66 18.89
C THR A 83 -1.10 22.83 17.70
N TYR A 84 -1.70 21.67 17.48
CA TYR A 84 -1.48 20.88 16.28
C TYR A 84 -2.28 21.44 15.12
N VAL A 85 -1.62 21.78 14.03
CA VAL A 85 -2.23 22.38 12.84
C VAL A 85 -1.90 21.54 11.62
N PRO A 86 -2.90 21.03 10.88
CA PRO A 86 -2.64 20.31 9.65
C PRO A 86 -2.10 21.25 8.57
N THR A 87 -1.19 20.74 7.76
CA THR A 87 -0.81 21.36 6.49
C THR A 87 -1.89 21.08 5.44
N TYR A 88 -1.76 21.64 4.23
CA TYR A 88 -2.69 21.31 3.16
C TYR A 88 -2.71 19.80 2.83
N ALA A 89 -1.55 19.14 2.80
CA ALA A 89 -1.48 17.70 2.64
C ALA A 89 -2.20 16.95 3.79
N GLY A 90 -2.03 17.43 5.02
CA GLY A 90 -2.74 16.91 6.18
C GLY A 90 -4.26 17.11 6.07
N GLU A 91 -4.73 18.26 5.61
CA GLU A 91 -6.17 18.52 5.41
C GLU A 91 -6.78 17.61 4.33
N VAL A 92 -6.11 17.46 3.19
CA VAL A 92 -6.56 16.58 2.10
C VAL A 92 -6.66 15.13 2.60
N LEU A 93 -5.68 14.71 3.41
CA LEU A 93 -5.64 13.39 3.99
C LEU A 93 -6.76 13.16 5.02
N ILE A 94 -7.00 14.14 5.92
CA ILE A 94 -8.12 14.12 6.88
C ILE A 94 -9.47 14.02 6.15
N GLN A 95 -9.61 14.69 5.02
CA GLN A 95 -10.82 14.64 4.21
C GLN A 95 -10.96 13.31 3.45
N GLY A 96 -9.99 12.39 3.56
CA GLY A 96 -9.97 11.13 2.83
C GLY A 96 -9.82 11.29 1.32
N LYS A 97 -9.30 12.44 0.87
CA LYS A 97 -9.13 12.75 -0.54
C LYS A 97 -7.79 12.24 -1.02
N ASN A 98 -7.80 11.16 -1.83
CA ASN A 98 -6.61 10.56 -2.42
C ASN A 98 -5.45 10.37 -1.40
N PRO A 99 -5.65 9.61 -0.32
CA PRO A 99 -4.63 9.49 0.73
C PRO A 99 -3.33 8.87 0.21
N VAL A 100 -3.41 7.93 -0.73
CA VAL A 100 -2.24 7.29 -1.35
C VAL A 100 -1.44 8.32 -2.17
N GLY A 101 -2.10 9.10 -3.01
CA GLY A 101 -1.43 10.14 -3.81
C GLY A 101 -0.80 11.25 -2.95
N VAL A 102 -1.46 11.64 -1.84
CA VAL A 102 -0.87 12.56 -0.87
C VAL A 102 0.44 12.00 -0.31
N LEU A 103 0.42 10.73 0.12
CA LEU A 103 1.60 10.10 0.70
C LEU A 103 2.70 9.88 -0.33
N ARG A 104 2.37 9.48 -1.57
CA ARG A 104 3.31 9.41 -2.68
C ARG A 104 4.07 10.72 -2.87
N CYS A 105 3.33 11.82 -2.94
CA CYS A 105 3.90 13.15 -3.06
C CYS A 105 4.81 13.50 -1.87
N GLN A 106 4.34 13.29 -0.65
CA GLN A 106 5.09 13.63 0.56
C GLN A 106 6.36 12.77 0.71
N LEU A 107 6.33 11.49 0.36
CA LEU A 107 7.51 10.62 0.37
C LEU A 107 8.57 11.08 -0.64
N LEU A 108 8.18 11.37 -1.89
CA LEU A 108 9.11 11.84 -2.91
C LEU A 108 9.73 13.20 -2.60
N ARG A 109 9.03 14.02 -1.83
CA ARG A 109 9.49 15.36 -1.40
C ARG A 109 10.23 15.35 -0.08
N LEU A 110 10.08 14.29 0.73
CA LEU A 110 10.82 14.16 1.99
C LEU A 110 12.31 14.30 1.74
N GLN A 111 12.94 15.20 2.48
CA GLN A 111 14.36 15.49 2.37
C GLN A 111 15.07 15.50 3.71
N TYR A 112 16.35 15.34 3.68
CA TYR A 112 17.24 15.62 4.79
C TYR A 112 18.21 16.74 4.42
N PRO A 113 18.44 17.71 5.32
CA PRO A 113 17.76 17.90 6.59
C PRO A 113 16.27 18.25 6.40
N SER A 114 15.45 17.80 7.34
CA SER A 114 14.02 18.12 7.39
C SER A 114 13.71 19.05 8.56
N VAL A 115 12.59 19.80 8.47
CA VAL A 115 12.12 20.69 9.54
C VAL A 115 11.93 19.93 10.84
N TYR A 116 11.39 18.70 10.77
CA TYR A 116 11.20 17.87 11.94
C TYR A 116 12.51 17.54 12.66
N GLY A 117 13.59 17.29 11.92
CA GLY A 117 14.91 16.96 12.51
C GLY A 117 15.49 18.09 13.37
N TRP A 118 15.22 19.34 13.05
CA TRP A 118 15.80 20.48 13.74
C TRP A 118 15.20 20.73 15.13
N GLY A 119 13.93 20.51 15.32
CA GLY A 119 13.24 20.84 16.58
C GLY A 119 13.22 19.74 17.65
N HIS A 120 13.72 18.53 17.37
CA HIS A 120 13.42 17.36 18.19
C HIS A 120 14.65 16.56 18.63
N ASN A 121 15.81 17.19 18.77
CA ASN A 121 17.07 16.51 19.14
C ASN A 121 17.44 15.32 18.23
N VAL A 122 16.93 15.29 17.00
CA VAL A 122 17.30 14.30 16.01
C VAL A 122 18.66 14.68 15.47
N GLN A 123 19.67 13.87 15.78
CA GLN A 123 21.00 14.07 15.22
C GLN A 123 20.99 13.61 13.77
N ILE A 124 21.16 14.56 12.87
CA ILE A 124 21.32 14.33 11.43
C ILE A 124 22.78 14.61 11.09
N ASP A 125 23.39 13.73 10.28
CA ASP A 125 24.70 13.98 9.71
C ASP A 125 24.68 15.32 8.97
N PRO A 126 25.56 16.28 9.29
CA PRO A 126 25.61 17.58 8.62
C PRO A 126 25.85 17.49 7.11
N ALA A 127 26.49 16.43 6.64
CA ALA A 127 26.71 16.18 5.23
C ALA A 127 25.45 15.70 4.49
N MET A 128 24.41 15.30 5.21
CA MET A 128 23.21 14.73 4.58
C MET A 128 22.41 15.79 3.85
N ARG A 129 22.27 15.62 2.53
CA ARG A 129 21.57 16.50 1.60
C ARG A 129 20.90 15.65 0.54
N VAL A 130 19.79 14.97 0.88
CA VAL A 130 19.19 13.96 0.02
C VAL A 130 17.67 13.86 0.20
N LYS A 131 16.97 13.47 -0.86
CA LYS A 131 15.60 12.96 -0.83
C LYS A 131 15.65 11.44 -0.87
N PRO A 132 15.50 10.74 0.25
CA PRO A 132 15.87 9.33 0.35
C PRO A 132 15.01 8.41 -0.53
N PHE A 133 13.71 8.64 -0.61
CA PHE A 133 12.83 7.81 -1.45
C PHE A 133 13.08 8.03 -2.94
N ALA A 134 13.30 9.28 -3.35
CA ALA A 134 13.68 9.60 -4.73
C ALA A 134 15.05 8.98 -5.09
N PHE A 135 15.99 8.96 -4.14
CA PHE A 135 17.30 8.32 -4.30
C PHE A 135 17.15 6.80 -4.55
N ILE A 136 16.33 6.10 -3.77
CA ILE A 136 16.07 4.66 -3.96
C ILE A 136 15.42 4.41 -5.33
N ILE A 137 14.48 5.26 -5.76
CA ILE A 137 13.86 5.14 -7.10
C ILE A 137 14.90 5.34 -8.21
N ARG A 138 15.83 6.28 -8.05
CA ARG A 138 16.93 6.44 -9.02
C ARG A 138 17.78 5.18 -9.13
N LEU A 139 18.12 4.56 -8.00
CA LEU A 139 18.84 3.27 -8.01
C LEU A 139 18.06 2.19 -8.72
N LEU A 140 16.77 2.05 -8.43
CA LEU A 140 15.91 1.08 -9.12
C LEU A 140 15.82 1.30 -10.64
N ARG A 141 16.02 2.56 -11.08
CA ARG A 141 16.07 2.93 -12.51
C ARG A 141 17.47 2.84 -13.14
N ASP A 142 18.50 2.61 -12.32
CA ASP A 142 19.87 2.45 -12.84
C ASP A 142 20.01 1.07 -13.50
N SER A 143 20.42 1.06 -14.76
CA SER A 143 20.53 -0.17 -15.56
C SER A 143 21.50 -1.19 -14.95
N ARG A 144 22.55 -0.74 -14.26
CA ARG A 144 23.56 -1.58 -13.61
C ARG A 144 22.96 -2.38 -12.44
N ILE A 145 21.92 -1.83 -11.80
CA ILE A 145 21.20 -2.48 -10.70
C ILE A 145 20.20 -3.52 -11.19
N GLY A 146 19.87 -3.55 -12.49
CA GLY A 146 18.99 -4.56 -13.05
C GLY A 146 17.51 -4.45 -12.60
N GLY A 147 17.08 -3.27 -12.16
CA GLY A 147 15.70 -2.95 -11.84
C GLY A 147 15.15 -3.55 -10.53
N PHE A 148 16.02 -4.05 -9.64
CA PHE A 148 15.61 -4.57 -8.33
C PHE A 148 16.61 -4.26 -7.23
N LEU A 149 16.13 -4.24 -5.98
CA LEU A 149 16.95 -4.13 -4.78
C LEU A 149 16.45 -5.11 -3.72
N THR A 150 17.35 -5.63 -2.91
CA THR A 150 17.05 -6.35 -1.66
C THR A 150 17.04 -5.37 -0.48
N CYS A 151 16.55 -5.81 0.69
CA CYS A 151 16.59 -4.99 1.90
C CYS A 151 18.04 -4.67 2.32
N ARG A 152 18.97 -5.61 2.14
CA ARG A 152 20.41 -5.39 2.41
C ARG A 152 21.01 -4.32 1.51
N GLU A 153 20.66 -4.30 0.24
CA GLU A 153 21.11 -3.31 -0.73
C GLU A 153 20.53 -1.92 -0.45
N VAL A 154 19.28 -1.83 0.01
CA VAL A 154 18.74 -0.57 0.50
C VAL A 154 19.44 -0.10 1.78
N ALA A 155 19.92 -1.01 2.64
CA ALA A 155 20.72 -0.63 3.80
C ALA A 155 22.06 0.01 3.40
N VAL A 156 22.69 -0.40 2.28
CA VAL A 156 23.84 0.32 1.70
C VAL A 156 23.48 1.78 1.41
N CYS A 157 22.30 2.04 0.84
CA CYS A 157 21.85 3.40 0.56
C CYS A 157 21.61 4.20 1.86
N VAL A 158 21.13 3.54 2.91
CA VAL A 158 20.95 4.19 4.23
C VAL A 158 22.28 4.64 4.81
N ILE A 159 23.35 3.88 4.61
CA ILE A 159 24.70 4.15 5.11
C ILE A 159 25.37 5.22 4.26
N TYR A 160 25.45 5.01 2.95
CA TYR A 160 26.27 5.79 2.05
C TYR A 160 25.53 6.87 1.27
N GLY A 161 24.20 6.75 1.07
CA GLY A 161 23.41 7.72 0.32
C GLY A 161 23.12 8.99 1.10
N ARG A 162 24.15 9.81 1.37
CA ARG A 162 24.07 11.07 2.12
C ARG A 162 23.70 12.23 1.23
N THR A 163 24.12 12.18 -0.02
CA THR A 163 23.86 13.19 -1.03
C THR A 163 23.39 12.54 -2.33
N ARG A 164 22.82 13.35 -3.23
CA ARG A 164 22.47 12.88 -4.58
C ARG A 164 23.67 12.34 -5.36
N GLY A 165 24.88 12.86 -5.07
CA GLY A 165 26.13 12.47 -5.71
C GLY A 165 26.64 11.08 -5.31
N ASP A 166 26.18 10.54 -4.19
CA ASP A 166 26.64 9.24 -3.67
C ASP A 166 26.05 8.03 -4.40
N LEU A 167 25.31 8.25 -5.51
CA LEU A 167 24.69 7.17 -6.28
C LEU A 167 25.73 6.16 -6.76
N GLU A 168 26.84 6.61 -7.34
CA GLU A 168 27.91 5.74 -7.84
C GLU A 168 28.49 4.88 -6.72
N LYS A 169 28.82 5.48 -5.58
CA LYS A 169 29.30 4.74 -4.41
C LYS A 169 28.31 3.66 -3.97
N CYS A 170 27.01 3.96 -3.95
CA CYS A 170 25.99 2.98 -3.59
C CYS A 170 25.89 1.86 -4.64
N VAL A 171 25.95 2.17 -5.93
CA VAL A 171 25.97 1.18 -7.00
C VAL A 171 27.14 0.24 -6.85
N ASP A 172 28.36 0.76 -6.69
CA ASP A 172 29.57 -0.05 -6.54
C ASP A 172 29.50 -1.00 -5.34
N LYS A 173 29.03 -0.51 -4.18
CA LYS A 173 28.84 -1.33 -2.99
C LYS A 173 27.77 -2.42 -3.19
N ILE A 174 26.67 -2.11 -3.85
CA ILE A 174 25.63 -3.08 -4.19
C ILE A 174 26.15 -4.15 -5.15
N LEU A 175 26.89 -3.78 -6.18
CA LEU A 175 27.49 -4.73 -7.10
C LEU A 175 28.54 -5.62 -6.39
N THR A 176 29.26 -5.08 -5.41
CA THR A 176 30.18 -5.85 -4.57
C THR A 176 29.46 -6.89 -3.71
N LEU A 177 28.27 -6.54 -3.16
CA LEU A 177 27.42 -7.51 -2.45
C LEU A 177 26.90 -8.62 -3.39
N ARG A 178 26.56 -8.28 -4.62
CA ARG A 178 26.02 -9.22 -5.60
C ARG A 178 27.07 -10.15 -6.20
N ALA A 179 28.33 -9.73 -6.21
CA ALA A 179 29.41 -10.52 -6.78
C ALA A 179 29.66 -11.82 -6.01
N ASP A 180 29.28 -11.89 -4.73
CA ASP A 180 29.44 -13.06 -3.90
C ASP A 180 28.20 -13.24 -3.00
N PRO A 181 27.40 -14.32 -3.18
CA PRO A 181 26.21 -14.58 -2.39
C PRO A 181 26.45 -14.76 -0.89
N LEU A 182 27.69 -15.05 -0.47
CA LEU A 182 28.07 -15.22 0.92
C LEU A 182 28.36 -13.88 1.63
N LYS A 183 28.53 -12.79 0.87
CA LYS A 183 28.75 -11.46 1.45
C LYS A 183 27.50 -10.90 2.09
N ASP A 184 27.72 -10.23 3.22
CA ASP A 184 26.67 -9.48 3.91
C ASP A 184 27.06 -8.00 4.04
N LEU A 185 26.20 -7.22 4.66
CA LEU A 185 26.39 -5.78 4.86
C LEU A 185 27.72 -5.45 5.57
N VAL A 186 28.14 -6.29 6.51
CA VAL A 186 29.42 -6.17 7.22
C VAL A 186 30.61 -6.18 6.28
N ASP A 187 30.54 -6.91 5.16
CA ASP A 187 31.67 -7.06 4.22
C ASP A 187 31.86 -5.85 3.29
N VAL A 188 30.91 -4.94 3.25
CA VAL A 188 30.95 -3.75 2.37
C VAL A 188 30.97 -2.43 3.13
N VAL A 189 30.82 -2.45 4.46
CA VAL A 189 30.95 -1.27 5.30
C VAL A 189 32.40 -1.15 5.76
N ASP A 190 33.02 -0.01 5.48
CA ASP A 190 34.45 0.16 5.64
C ASP A 190 34.85 0.58 7.08
N THR A 191 34.04 1.45 7.69
CA THR A 191 34.40 2.04 9.01
C THR A 191 33.14 2.24 9.90
N LEU A 192 33.38 2.35 11.21
CA LEU A 192 32.34 2.64 12.19
C LEU A 192 31.70 4.02 11.95
N GLU A 193 32.47 4.99 11.47
CA GLU A 193 32.00 6.33 11.13
C GLU A 193 30.96 6.30 10.00
N ASP A 194 31.07 5.34 9.08
CA ASP A 194 30.10 5.16 8.01
C ASP A 194 28.70 4.83 8.56
N LEU A 195 28.61 4.12 9.68
CA LEU A 195 27.37 3.71 10.30
C LEU A 195 26.61 4.85 11.00
N CYS A 196 27.20 6.05 11.10
CA CYS A 196 26.59 7.23 11.74
C CYS A 196 26.05 6.94 13.16
N THR A 197 26.75 6.10 13.92
CA THR A 197 26.36 5.74 15.29
C THR A 197 26.52 6.92 16.23
N PRO A 198 25.59 7.17 17.17
CA PRO A 198 25.71 8.28 18.10
C PRO A 198 26.90 8.12 19.02
N LYS A 199 27.87 9.03 18.95
CA LYS A 199 29.08 9.07 19.82
C LYS A 199 28.78 9.15 21.34
N ARG A 200 27.54 9.51 21.72
CA ARG A 200 27.12 9.62 23.13
C ARG A 200 26.92 8.27 23.86
N TRP A 201 27.06 7.17 23.15
CA TRP A 201 26.95 5.87 23.78
C TRP A 201 28.33 5.41 24.19
N ASN A 202 28.67 5.48 25.48
CA ASN A 202 29.88 4.90 26.08
C ASN A 202 29.79 3.35 25.95
N LYS A 203 29.90 2.84 24.76
CA LYS A 203 29.87 1.42 24.43
C LYS A 203 31.10 1.07 23.63
N PRO A 204 31.63 -0.16 23.76
CA PRO A 204 32.73 -0.65 22.91
C PRO A 204 32.35 -0.54 21.40
N ASP A 205 33.36 -0.41 20.55
CA ASP A 205 33.21 -0.19 19.11
C ASP A 205 32.54 -1.36 18.40
N ASP A 206 32.78 -2.60 18.84
CA ASP A 206 32.10 -3.80 18.32
C ASP A 206 30.59 -3.76 18.55
N VAL A 207 30.16 -3.34 19.74
CA VAL A 207 28.73 -3.17 20.06
C VAL A 207 28.09 -2.05 19.24
N LEU A 208 28.84 -0.98 18.98
CA LEU A 208 28.39 0.13 18.13
C LEU A 208 28.32 -0.31 16.67
N TRP A 209 29.26 -1.14 16.22
CA TRP A 209 29.30 -1.73 14.89
C TRP A 209 28.06 -2.58 14.61
N ASP A 210 27.82 -3.61 15.42
CA ASP A 210 26.67 -4.51 15.28
C ASP A 210 25.35 -3.77 15.30
N ARG A 211 25.25 -2.80 16.20
CA ARG A 211 24.04 -1.98 16.30
C ARG A 211 23.85 -1.07 15.11
N GLY A 212 24.92 -0.50 14.58
CA GLY A 212 24.87 0.34 13.37
C GLY A 212 24.37 -0.42 12.15
N LEU A 213 24.88 -1.63 11.95
CA LEU A 213 24.43 -2.53 10.89
C LEU A 213 22.94 -2.91 11.04
N THR A 214 22.55 -3.33 12.26
CA THR A 214 21.16 -3.66 12.59
C THR A 214 20.23 -2.48 12.37
N ASP A 215 20.60 -1.29 12.82
CA ASP A 215 19.82 -0.06 12.65
C ASP A 215 19.67 0.29 11.15
N ALA A 216 20.72 0.13 10.34
CA ALA A 216 20.68 0.37 8.90
C ALA A 216 19.69 -0.58 8.21
N GLY A 217 19.71 -1.87 8.55
CA GLY A 217 18.76 -2.86 8.04
C GLY A 217 17.31 -2.55 8.44
N GLN A 218 17.06 -2.16 9.69
CA GLN A 218 15.73 -1.78 10.16
C GLN A 218 15.21 -0.52 9.46
N ILE A 219 16.07 0.46 9.21
CA ILE A 219 15.73 1.68 8.47
C ILE A 219 15.40 1.34 7.02
N ALA A 220 16.21 0.50 6.37
CA ALA A 220 15.97 0.03 5.01
C ALA A 220 14.62 -0.68 4.89
N ASN A 221 14.34 -1.62 5.79
CA ASN A 221 13.05 -2.32 5.84
C ASN A 221 11.88 -1.34 6.04
N THR A 222 12.06 -0.32 6.90
CA THR A 222 11.07 0.72 7.09
C THR A 222 10.82 1.51 5.82
N ALA A 223 11.88 1.94 5.11
CA ALA A 223 11.76 2.67 3.85
C ALA A 223 11.00 1.85 2.80
N LEU A 224 11.34 0.57 2.66
CA LEU A 224 10.66 -0.34 1.73
C LEU A 224 9.19 -0.54 2.11
N ASN A 225 8.86 -0.67 3.39
CA ASN A 225 7.47 -0.74 3.85
C ASN A 225 6.66 0.51 3.48
N TYR A 226 7.26 1.71 3.55
CA TYR A 226 6.64 2.94 3.04
C TYR A 226 6.38 2.86 1.53
N MET A 227 7.39 2.44 0.78
CA MET A 227 7.29 2.36 -0.69
C MET A 227 6.24 1.32 -1.13
N ILE A 228 6.15 0.18 -0.42
CA ILE A 228 5.08 -0.82 -0.64
C ILE A 228 3.71 -0.23 -0.31
N ALA A 229 3.57 0.40 0.85
CA ALA A 229 2.28 0.93 1.31
C ALA A 229 1.66 1.96 0.36
N VAL A 230 2.49 2.70 -0.37
CA VAL A 230 2.02 3.65 -1.39
C VAL A 230 2.08 3.10 -2.81
N GLY A 231 2.49 1.84 -3.00
CA GLY A 231 2.55 1.18 -4.29
C GLY A 231 3.64 1.72 -5.22
N PHE A 232 4.79 2.17 -4.69
CA PHE A 232 5.95 2.51 -5.52
C PHE A 232 6.78 1.29 -5.90
N VAL A 233 6.81 0.30 -5.02
CA VAL A 233 7.54 -0.95 -5.24
C VAL A 233 6.67 -2.15 -4.92
N GLU A 234 6.96 -3.24 -5.60
CA GLU A 234 6.37 -4.56 -5.41
C GLU A 234 7.43 -5.50 -4.85
N ALA A 235 7.03 -6.35 -3.90
CA ALA A 235 7.90 -7.33 -3.29
C ALA A 235 7.75 -8.68 -3.99
N GLU A 236 8.86 -9.26 -4.45
CA GLU A 236 8.91 -10.56 -5.11
C GLU A 236 9.81 -11.51 -4.29
N LYS A 237 9.28 -12.68 -3.90
CA LYS A 237 10.01 -13.67 -3.10
C LYS A 237 10.74 -14.68 -4.00
N GLY A 238 11.90 -15.13 -3.55
CA GLY A 238 12.56 -16.31 -4.16
C GLY A 238 13.50 -16.00 -5.33
N ILE A 239 13.79 -14.76 -5.64
CA ILE A 239 14.82 -14.36 -6.59
C ILE A 239 16.10 -14.00 -5.82
N ALA A 240 17.26 -14.18 -6.41
CA ALA A 240 18.56 -13.81 -5.80
C ALA A 240 18.89 -14.53 -4.47
N GLY A 241 18.85 -15.87 -4.46
CA GLY A 241 19.32 -16.67 -3.30
C GLY A 241 18.31 -16.83 -2.17
N GLY A 242 17.02 -16.55 -2.42
CA GLY A 242 15.95 -16.71 -1.44
C GLY A 242 15.53 -15.41 -0.76
N ASP A 243 16.25 -14.31 -0.96
CA ASP A 243 15.89 -12.98 -0.43
C ASP A 243 14.68 -12.39 -1.17
N THR A 244 13.91 -11.58 -0.46
CA THR A 244 12.85 -10.76 -1.08
C THR A 244 13.50 -9.63 -1.87
N VAL A 245 13.14 -9.50 -3.14
CA VAL A 245 13.54 -8.39 -4.00
C VAL A 245 12.38 -7.41 -4.18
N TYR A 246 12.73 -6.15 -4.37
CA TYR A 246 11.81 -5.03 -4.51
C TYR A 246 12.05 -4.38 -5.87
N ARG A 247 11.00 -4.31 -6.69
CA ARG A 247 11.03 -3.71 -8.03
C ARG A 247 10.12 -2.49 -8.07
N LEU A 248 10.38 -1.58 -8.98
CA LEU A 248 9.37 -0.54 -9.27
C LEU A 248 8.08 -1.21 -9.74
N THR A 249 6.97 -0.66 -9.26
CA THR A 249 5.64 -1.09 -9.68
C THR A 249 5.42 -0.93 -11.18
N THR A 250 4.49 -1.71 -11.72
CA THR A 250 3.96 -1.52 -13.08
C THR A 250 2.66 -0.70 -13.09
N ASP A 251 2.16 -0.27 -11.93
CA ASP A 251 0.98 0.59 -11.82
C ASP A 251 1.22 1.96 -12.45
N GLU A 252 0.54 2.25 -13.55
CA GLU A 252 0.69 3.48 -14.32
C GLU A 252 0.43 4.75 -13.49
N LYS A 253 -0.52 4.71 -12.55
CA LYS A 253 -0.82 5.84 -11.66
C LYS A 253 0.34 6.14 -10.72
N ALA A 254 0.96 5.10 -10.17
CA ALA A 254 2.12 5.27 -9.31
C ALA A 254 3.35 5.74 -10.10
N LEU A 255 3.54 5.21 -11.30
CA LEU A 255 4.62 5.65 -12.21
C LEU A 255 4.42 7.11 -12.63
N ALA A 256 3.21 7.53 -12.95
CA ALA A 256 2.89 8.93 -13.26
C ALA A 256 3.18 9.87 -12.08
N ASP A 257 2.87 9.46 -10.85
CA ASP A 257 3.23 10.22 -9.65
C ASP A 257 4.76 10.31 -9.46
N ILE A 258 5.49 9.21 -9.70
CA ILE A 258 6.95 9.21 -9.66
C ILE A 258 7.50 10.19 -10.72
N ASP A 259 7.06 10.08 -11.97
CA ASP A 259 7.57 10.90 -13.08
C ASP A 259 7.24 12.39 -12.90
N ARG A 260 6.13 12.71 -12.27
CA ARG A 260 5.77 14.08 -11.91
C ARG A 260 6.73 14.72 -10.93
N TRP A 261 7.23 13.96 -9.94
CA TRP A 261 8.01 14.51 -8.82
C TRP A 261 9.52 14.27 -8.91
N MET A 262 9.97 13.27 -9.67
CA MET A 262 11.41 12.98 -9.84
C MET A 262 12.21 14.15 -10.41
N PRO A 263 11.71 15.02 -11.32
CA PRO A 263 12.45 16.21 -11.77
C PRO A 263 12.79 17.18 -10.62
N GLU A 264 12.03 17.16 -9.53
CA GLU A 264 12.28 17.97 -8.34
C GLU A 264 13.27 17.32 -7.35
N GLU A 265 13.81 16.13 -7.64
CA GLU A 265 14.71 15.40 -6.75
C GLU A 265 15.95 16.20 -6.37
N ALA A 266 16.56 16.89 -7.34
CA ALA A 266 17.75 17.68 -7.12
C ALA A 266 17.51 18.98 -6.32
N LYS A 267 16.26 19.43 -6.22
CA LYS A 267 15.90 20.68 -5.55
C LYS A 267 15.63 20.42 -4.08
N LEU A 268 16.61 20.71 -3.23
CA LEU A 268 16.42 20.71 -1.78
C LEU A 268 15.92 22.06 -1.31
N GLU A 269 14.91 22.05 -0.47
CA GLU A 269 14.49 23.26 0.23
C GLU A 269 15.51 23.60 1.33
N ASN A 270 15.87 24.87 1.44
CA ASN A 270 16.66 25.33 2.55
C ASN A 270 15.80 25.32 3.83
N VAL A 271 16.21 24.50 4.80
CA VAL A 271 15.56 24.44 6.12
C VAL A 271 16.32 25.38 7.06
N PRO A 272 15.70 26.49 7.46
CA PRO A 272 16.37 27.47 8.33
C PRO A 272 16.61 26.87 9.72
N ASN A 273 17.74 27.21 10.30
CA ASN A 273 18.06 26.85 11.69
C ASN A 273 17.41 27.84 12.69
N ASP A 274 16.21 28.30 12.37
CA ASP A 274 15.42 29.22 13.17
C ASP A 274 14.03 28.63 13.42
N PRO A 275 13.68 28.33 14.68
CA PRO A 275 12.36 27.80 15.04
C PRO A 275 11.19 28.66 14.56
N GLY A 276 11.37 29.98 14.51
CA GLY A 276 10.34 30.90 14.03
C GLY A 276 9.99 30.70 12.55
N MET A 277 10.91 30.19 11.76
CA MET A 277 10.74 29.91 10.34
C MET A 277 10.28 28.47 10.01
N TRP A 278 10.31 27.56 10.98
CA TRP A 278 9.97 26.15 10.74
C TRP A 278 8.52 25.97 10.31
N ILE A 279 7.60 26.75 10.86
CA ILE A 279 6.18 26.71 10.50
C ILE A 279 6.00 26.96 8.99
N ASN A 280 6.68 27.98 8.46
CA ASN A 280 6.63 28.31 7.03
C ASN A 280 7.27 27.22 6.17
N ALA A 281 8.41 26.67 6.61
CA ALA A 281 9.08 25.57 5.91
C ALA A 281 8.20 24.29 5.90
N GLN A 282 7.58 23.98 7.04
CA GLN A 282 6.67 22.82 7.14
C GLN A 282 5.42 23.01 6.26
N ASN A 283 4.85 24.22 6.22
CA ASN A 283 3.73 24.51 5.33
C ASN A 283 4.11 24.41 3.84
N ARG A 284 5.31 24.86 3.44
CA ARG A 284 5.79 24.66 2.07
C ARG A 284 5.97 23.19 1.74
N PHE A 285 6.55 22.42 2.65
CA PHE A 285 6.70 20.97 2.49
C PHE A 285 5.34 20.27 2.40
N GLY A 286 4.36 20.69 3.23
CA GLY A 286 3.01 20.14 3.24
C GLY A 286 2.10 20.63 2.10
N ARG A 287 2.60 21.37 1.11
CA ARG A 287 1.84 21.72 -0.09
C ARG A 287 1.79 20.51 -1.02
N TYR A 288 0.69 19.83 -1.00
CA TYR A 288 0.41 18.74 -1.92
C TYR A 288 0.25 19.21 -3.38
N ASP A 289 -0.30 20.43 -3.55
CA ASP A 289 -0.47 21.08 -4.84
C ASP A 289 0.23 22.45 -4.80
N LYS A 290 1.09 22.74 -5.80
CA LYS A 290 1.91 23.97 -5.85
C LYS A 290 1.07 25.24 -5.79
N ASP A 291 -0.16 25.18 -6.29
CA ASP A 291 -1.03 26.35 -6.48
C ASP A 291 -1.98 26.59 -5.31
N LYS A 292 -2.06 25.68 -4.34
CA LYS A 292 -2.96 25.82 -3.19
C LYS A 292 -2.20 26.22 -1.95
N VAL A 293 -2.40 27.46 -1.55
CA VAL A 293 -1.97 28.00 -0.25
C VAL A 293 -3.07 27.71 0.75
N VAL A 294 -2.79 26.92 1.77
CA VAL A 294 -3.66 26.89 2.95
C VAL A 294 -3.54 28.25 3.61
N SER A 295 -4.62 29.00 3.61
CA SER A 295 -4.73 30.14 4.51
C SER A 295 -4.57 29.60 5.92
N ILE A 296 -3.53 30.04 6.62
CA ILE A 296 -3.30 29.77 8.05
C ILE A 296 -4.40 30.50 8.83
N GLY A 297 -5.61 30.07 8.61
CA GLY A 297 -6.80 30.62 9.24
C GLY A 297 -7.17 29.78 10.45
N GLN A 298 -6.96 30.35 11.60
CA GLN A 298 -7.28 29.88 12.94
C GLN A 298 -8.77 29.53 13.18
N LYS A 299 -9.43 28.82 12.29
CA LYS A 299 -10.73 28.27 12.66
C LYS A 299 -10.48 27.01 13.48
N LYS A 300 -10.66 27.11 14.80
CA LYS A 300 -10.98 25.96 15.66
C LYS A 300 -12.09 25.18 14.96
N ARG A 301 -11.72 24.15 14.22
CA ARG A 301 -12.70 23.23 13.66
C ARG A 301 -13.07 22.27 14.77
N THR A 302 -14.24 22.46 15.34
CA THR A 302 -14.86 21.45 16.20
C THR A 302 -15.02 20.17 15.39
N PHE A 303 -14.75 19.06 16.03
CA PHE A 303 -14.91 17.72 15.49
C PHE A 303 -16.41 17.50 15.22
N GLY A 304 -16.82 17.76 14.00
CA GLY A 304 -18.22 17.58 13.59
C GLY A 304 -18.56 16.11 13.42
N PHE A 305 -19.82 15.76 13.59
CA PHE A 305 -20.41 14.46 13.32
C PHE A 305 -19.89 13.81 12.02
N SER A 306 -19.86 14.57 10.92
CA SER A 306 -19.36 14.10 9.63
C SER A 306 -17.90 13.62 9.67
N ALA A 307 -17.02 14.29 10.42
CA ALA A 307 -15.62 13.89 10.53
C ALA A 307 -15.46 12.56 11.31
N LEU A 308 -16.28 12.36 12.35
CA LEU A 308 -16.32 11.09 13.10
C LEU A 308 -16.81 9.93 12.24
N ILE A 309 -17.85 10.14 11.44
CA ILE A 309 -18.36 9.13 10.51
C ILE A 309 -17.31 8.81 9.45
N LYS A 310 -16.65 9.83 8.87
CA LYS A 310 -15.56 9.61 7.90
C LYS A 310 -14.39 8.81 8.48
N ALA A 311 -13.95 9.15 9.69
CA ALA A 311 -12.88 8.41 10.36
C ALA A 311 -13.29 6.95 10.63
N SER A 312 -14.53 6.73 11.08
CA SER A 312 -15.08 5.39 11.30
C SER A 312 -15.18 4.59 9.99
N TYR A 313 -15.60 5.24 8.90
CA TYR A 313 -15.70 4.61 7.58
C TYR A 313 -14.33 4.12 7.09
N ILE A 314 -13.33 4.99 7.14
CA ILE A 314 -11.95 4.64 6.78
C ILE A 314 -11.43 3.48 7.65
N SER A 315 -11.76 3.48 8.96
CA SER A 315 -11.38 2.40 9.88
C SER A 315 -11.97 1.05 9.50
N GLU A 316 -13.24 1.02 9.10
CA GLU A 316 -13.89 -0.23 8.70
C GLU A 316 -13.35 -0.75 7.35
N VAL A 317 -13.09 0.16 6.40
CA VAL A 317 -12.40 -0.21 5.16
C VAL A 317 -11.01 -0.76 5.42
N GLU A 318 -10.27 -0.18 6.38
CA GLU A 318 -8.96 -0.67 6.80
C GLU A 318 -9.01 -2.10 7.35
N ARG A 319 -10.05 -2.43 8.11
CA ARG A 319 -10.23 -3.77 8.68
C ARG A 319 -10.61 -4.80 7.62
N SER A 320 -11.31 -4.36 6.59
CA SER A 320 -11.82 -5.22 5.53
C SER A 320 -11.67 -4.57 4.16
N PRO A 321 -10.44 -4.24 3.73
CA PRO A 321 -10.23 -3.50 2.47
C PRO A 321 -10.72 -4.26 1.25
N TYR A 322 -10.87 -5.57 1.38
CA TYR A 322 -11.25 -6.48 0.30
C TYR A 322 -12.72 -6.90 0.34
N GLY A 323 -13.43 -6.57 1.42
CA GLY A 323 -14.82 -7.03 1.64
C GLY A 323 -15.68 -6.07 2.45
N PHE A 324 -15.40 -4.77 2.36
CA PHE A 324 -16.16 -3.78 3.08
C PHE A 324 -17.60 -3.65 2.58
N ASP A 325 -18.55 -3.95 3.47
CA ASP A 325 -19.98 -3.79 3.19
C ASP A 325 -20.42 -2.37 3.57
N HIS A 326 -20.51 -1.52 2.54
CA HIS A 326 -20.93 -0.14 2.69
C HIS A 326 -22.35 0.00 3.25
N ALA A 327 -23.30 -0.82 2.78
CA ALA A 327 -24.68 -0.73 3.22
C ALA A 327 -24.83 -1.14 4.69
N ALA A 328 -24.17 -2.22 5.09
CA ALA A 328 -24.11 -2.63 6.49
C ALA A 328 -23.48 -1.56 7.39
N PHE A 329 -22.41 -0.89 6.93
CA PHE A 329 -21.82 0.23 7.65
C PHE A 329 -22.82 1.38 7.85
N VAL A 330 -23.46 1.83 6.77
CA VAL A 330 -24.42 2.96 6.81
C VAL A 330 -25.54 2.65 7.80
N LYS A 331 -26.14 1.46 7.71
CA LYS A 331 -27.20 1.00 8.59
C LYS A 331 -26.74 0.94 10.06
N ALA A 332 -25.58 0.36 10.33
CA ALA A 332 -25.02 0.25 11.68
C ALA A 332 -24.74 1.63 12.29
N LYS A 333 -24.19 2.57 11.51
CA LYS A 333 -23.89 3.92 12.00
C LYS A 333 -25.16 4.77 12.16
N ALA A 334 -26.15 4.62 11.30
CA ALA A 334 -27.44 5.25 11.45
C ALA A 334 -28.09 4.86 12.80
N ALA A 335 -28.12 3.58 13.13
CA ALA A 335 -28.60 3.09 14.41
C ALA A 335 -27.76 3.58 15.59
N GLN A 336 -26.42 3.51 15.49
CA GLN A 336 -25.49 3.91 16.55
C GLN A 336 -25.62 5.39 16.92
N TRP A 337 -25.82 6.25 15.93
CA TRP A 337 -25.84 7.71 16.09
C TRP A 337 -27.26 8.31 16.11
N GLN A 338 -28.29 7.46 16.03
CA GLN A 338 -29.70 7.87 15.95
C GLN A 338 -29.95 8.90 14.84
N LYS A 339 -29.38 8.63 13.67
CA LYS A 339 -29.46 9.43 12.46
C LYS A 339 -30.10 8.61 11.32
N SER A 340 -30.57 9.29 10.29
CA SER A 340 -31.04 8.61 9.08
C SER A 340 -29.88 7.99 8.30
N GLU A 341 -30.14 6.93 7.55
CA GLU A 341 -29.14 6.34 6.64
C GLU A 341 -28.66 7.37 5.60
N THR A 342 -29.56 8.26 5.14
CA THR A 342 -29.23 9.33 4.20
C THR A 342 -28.18 10.28 4.77
N GLU A 343 -28.32 10.71 6.04
CA GLU A 343 -27.35 11.59 6.69
C GLU A 343 -25.96 10.93 6.81
N ILE A 344 -25.92 9.60 7.07
CA ILE A 344 -24.66 8.86 7.10
C ILE A 344 -24.06 8.74 5.70
N GLU A 345 -24.90 8.40 4.70
CA GLU A 345 -24.47 8.30 3.30
C GLU A 345 -23.85 9.60 2.78
N GLU A 346 -24.49 10.73 3.03
CA GLU A 346 -23.97 12.06 2.68
C GLU A 346 -22.58 12.34 3.28
N CYS A 347 -22.35 11.87 4.53
CA CYS A 347 -21.05 12.02 5.16
C CYS A 347 -19.94 11.28 4.42
N VAL A 348 -20.23 10.13 3.80
CA VAL A 348 -19.23 9.22 3.24
C VAL A 348 -19.22 9.15 1.70
N THR A 349 -20.17 9.78 1.03
CA THR A 349 -20.31 9.77 -0.43
C THR A 349 -19.00 10.11 -1.16
N ASP A 350 -18.31 11.15 -0.69
CA ASP A 350 -17.01 11.53 -1.23
C ASP A 350 -15.92 10.48 -1.01
N LEU A 351 -15.97 9.75 0.12
CA LEU A 351 -15.01 8.71 0.43
C LEU A 351 -15.25 7.46 -0.40
N ARG A 352 -16.49 7.10 -0.65
CA ARG A 352 -16.88 5.94 -1.45
C ARG A 352 -16.23 5.94 -2.83
N LYS A 353 -16.18 7.10 -3.48
CA LYS A 353 -15.52 7.26 -4.79
C LYS A 353 -13.99 7.17 -4.74
N ARG A 354 -13.37 7.27 -3.57
CA ARG A 354 -11.91 7.44 -3.38
C ARG A 354 -11.23 6.28 -2.65
N ILE A 355 -12.00 5.42 -2.03
CA ILE A 355 -11.54 4.18 -1.40
C ILE A 355 -10.98 3.20 -2.45
N THR A 356 -11.36 3.35 -3.72
CA THR A 356 -10.79 2.58 -4.84
C THR A 356 -9.27 2.61 -4.85
N ASP A 357 -8.61 3.73 -4.53
CA ASP A 357 -7.14 3.80 -4.55
C ASP A 357 -6.50 3.05 -3.39
N ILE A 358 -7.13 3.02 -2.21
CA ILE A 358 -6.66 2.24 -1.05
C ILE A 358 -6.81 0.76 -1.34
N SER A 359 -7.99 0.35 -1.77
CA SER A 359 -8.28 -1.04 -2.12
C SER A 359 -7.43 -1.51 -3.30
N ARG A 360 -7.21 -0.65 -4.30
CA ARG A 360 -6.33 -0.91 -5.44
C ARG A 360 -4.92 -1.25 -4.98
N THR A 361 -4.30 -0.38 -4.18
CA THR A 361 -2.93 -0.59 -3.70
C THR A 361 -2.82 -1.84 -2.83
N ALA A 362 -3.82 -2.10 -1.98
CA ALA A 362 -3.87 -3.30 -1.15
C ALA A 362 -3.97 -4.58 -1.99
N LEU A 363 -4.82 -4.59 -3.03
CA LEU A 363 -4.99 -5.73 -3.93
C LEU A 363 -3.74 -6.02 -4.77
N ILE A 364 -3.08 -4.97 -5.28
CA ILE A 364 -1.80 -5.11 -5.99
C ILE A 364 -0.75 -5.73 -5.08
N ASN A 365 -0.65 -5.27 -3.84
CA ASN A 365 0.28 -5.84 -2.87
C ASN A 365 -0.06 -7.30 -2.55
N ALA A 366 -1.33 -7.64 -2.37
CA ALA A 366 -1.77 -9.02 -2.14
C ALA A 366 -1.45 -9.93 -3.33
N ALA A 367 -1.65 -9.43 -4.56
CA ALA A 367 -1.36 -10.17 -5.79
C ALA A 367 0.13 -10.55 -5.91
N ASN A 368 1.03 -9.75 -5.35
CA ASN A 368 2.48 -9.95 -5.48
C ASN A 368 3.14 -10.63 -4.26
N SER A 369 2.45 -10.68 -3.10
CA SER A 369 3.08 -11.09 -1.83
C SER A 369 2.99 -12.59 -1.53
N GLY A 370 1.94 -13.27 -1.97
CA GLY A 370 1.69 -14.68 -1.66
C GLY A 370 1.39 -14.96 -0.16
N GLY A 371 1.30 -16.20 0.20
CA GLY A 371 1.11 -16.63 1.60
C GLY A 371 -0.26 -16.23 2.18
N SER A 372 -0.28 -15.60 3.36
CA SER A 372 -1.52 -15.18 4.03
C SER A 372 -2.32 -14.13 3.25
N GLU A 373 -1.69 -13.42 2.33
CA GLU A 373 -2.33 -12.42 1.50
C GLU A 373 -3.14 -13.03 0.34
N ALA A 374 -2.95 -14.31 0.03
CA ALA A 374 -3.69 -15.00 -1.03
C ALA A 374 -5.20 -14.94 -0.79
N ILE A 375 -5.64 -15.22 0.44
CA ILE A 375 -7.07 -15.16 0.81
C ILE A 375 -7.62 -13.73 0.65
N GLN A 376 -6.80 -12.75 0.98
CA GLN A 376 -7.19 -11.34 0.83
C GLN A 376 -7.38 -10.99 -0.65
N LEU A 377 -6.51 -11.52 -1.52
CA LEU A 377 -6.66 -11.39 -2.97
C LEU A 377 -7.97 -12.02 -3.45
N GLU A 378 -8.28 -13.25 -3.04
CA GLU A 378 -9.52 -13.97 -3.40
C GLU A 378 -10.77 -13.15 -3.05
N ILE A 379 -10.84 -12.65 -1.80
CA ILE A 379 -11.95 -11.81 -1.32
C ILE A 379 -12.03 -10.50 -2.12
N GLY A 380 -10.90 -9.86 -2.36
CA GLY A 380 -10.83 -8.60 -3.08
C GLY A 380 -11.26 -8.72 -4.53
N ILE A 381 -10.81 -9.75 -5.24
CA ILE A 381 -11.22 -10.05 -6.61
C ILE A 381 -12.73 -10.34 -6.68
N THR A 382 -13.28 -11.05 -5.70
CA THR A 382 -14.74 -11.26 -5.61
C THR A 382 -15.48 -9.92 -5.59
N ASN A 383 -14.99 -8.94 -4.83
CA ASN A 383 -15.62 -7.63 -4.76
C ASN A 383 -15.39 -6.79 -6.02
N VAL A 384 -14.25 -6.96 -6.71
CA VAL A 384 -14.04 -6.35 -8.03
C VAL A 384 -15.11 -6.85 -9.01
N PHE A 385 -15.37 -8.16 -9.09
CA PHE A 385 -16.44 -8.69 -9.94
C PHE A 385 -17.81 -8.15 -9.57
N ARG A 386 -18.12 -8.04 -8.27
CA ARG A 386 -19.38 -7.39 -7.85
C ARG A 386 -19.49 -5.95 -8.36
N SER A 387 -18.40 -5.19 -8.31
CA SER A 387 -18.38 -3.82 -8.83
C SER A 387 -18.52 -3.76 -10.36
N LEU A 388 -18.15 -4.81 -11.08
CA LEU A 388 -18.31 -4.97 -12.53
C LEU A 388 -19.71 -5.44 -12.96
N GLY A 389 -20.65 -5.60 -12.02
CA GLY A 389 -22.03 -5.99 -12.28
C GLY A 389 -22.32 -7.48 -12.08
N PHE A 390 -21.38 -8.24 -11.55
CA PHE A 390 -21.57 -9.62 -11.13
C PHE A 390 -21.92 -9.67 -9.63
N ASP A 391 -23.04 -9.08 -9.28
CA ASP A 391 -23.49 -8.76 -7.91
C ASP A 391 -23.64 -9.97 -6.98
N LEU A 392 -23.86 -11.16 -7.54
CA LEU A 392 -23.99 -12.42 -6.82
C LEU A 392 -22.68 -13.22 -6.73
N SER A 393 -21.53 -12.62 -7.09
CA SER A 393 -20.24 -13.31 -6.98
C SER A 393 -19.90 -13.65 -5.54
N GLU A 394 -19.28 -14.82 -5.33
CA GLU A 394 -18.95 -15.35 -4.01
C GLU A 394 -17.48 -15.82 -3.94
N HIS A 395 -16.83 -15.57 -2.79
CA HIS A 395 -15.59 -16.21 -2.42
C HIS A 395 -15.88 -17.61 -1.89
N ILE A 396 -15.36 -18.63 -2.57
CA ILE A 396 -15.62 -20.05 -2.26
C ILE A 396 -14.46 -20.68 -1.50
N GLY A 397 -13.21 -20.34 -1.85
CA GLY A 397 -11.99 -21.05 -1.51
C GLY A 397 -11.89 -21.60 -0.09
N GLN A 398 -12.39 -20.89 0.93
CA GLN A 398 -12.35 -21.36 2.32
C GLN A 398 -13.70 -21.85 2.87
N LYS A 399 -14.83 -21.43 2.35
CA LYS A 399 -16.15 -21.79 2.89
C LYS A 399 -16.43 -23.30 2.84
N ARG A 400 -15.75 -24.05 1.95
CA ARG A 400 -15.94 -25.49 1.76
C ARG A 400 -14.77 -26.37 2.21
N ALA A 401 -13.73 -25.81 2.78
CA ALA A 401 -12.65 -26.57 3.45
C ALA A 401 -13.14 -27.41 4.65
N THR A 402 -14.38 -27.19 5.09
CA THR A 402 -15.02 -27.97 6.16
C THR A 402 -15.61 -29.31 5.68
N VAL A 403 -15.76 -29.53 4.39
CA VAL A 403 -16.16 -30.82 3.83
C VAL A 403 -14.89 -31.59 3.44
N LYS A 404 -14.67 -32.74 3.97
CA LYS A 404 -13.55 -33.70 4.00
C LYS A 404 -12.54 -33.80 2.83
N ARG A 405 -12.53 -32.89 1.85
CA ARG A 405 -11.56 -32.79 0.76
C ARG A 405 -10.86 -31.45 0.77
N ARG A 406 -9.61 -31.42 1.18
CA ARG A 406 -8.73 -30.27 1.03
C ARG A 406 -8.40 -30.07 -0.46
N GLY A 407 -8.85 -28.96 -1.04
CA GLY A 407 -8.60 -28.59 -2.43
C GLY A 407 -9.66 -29.15 -3.40
N GLY A 408 -9.83 -28.50 -4.54
CA GLY A 408 -10.75 -28.94 -5.59
C GLY A 408 -11.88 -27.96 -5.92
N PHE A 409 -11.87 -26.77 -5.30
CA PHE A 409 -12.78 -25.67 -5.64
C PHE A 409 -11.98 -24.47 -6.16
N PRO A 410 -12.53 -23.72 -7.12
CA PRO A 410 -11.98 -22.42 -7.52
C PRO A 410 -12.11 -21.42 -6.37
N ASP A 411 -11.33 -20.34 -6.43
CA ASP A 411 -11.33 -19.32 -5.38
C ASP A 411 -12.59 -18.46 -5.44
N VAL A 412 -13.03 -18.10 -6.64
CA VAL A 412 -14.15 -17.17 -6.88
C VAL A 412 -15.19 -17.81 -7.81
N TYR A 413 -16.44 -17.70 -7.40
CA TYR A 413 -17.61 -17.98 -8.22
C TYR A 413 -18.20 -16.66 -8.71
N ILE A 414 -18.32 -16.49 -10.02
CA ILE A 414 -18.72 -15.25 -10.69
C ILE A 414 -20.13 -15.42 -11.21
N ARG A 415 -21.09 -14.59 -10.71
CA ARG A 415 -22.49 -14.62 -11.09
C ARG A 415 -23.14 -13.25 -11.00
N SER A 416 -24.12 -13.00 -11.87
CA SER A 416 -24.95 -11.80 -11.85
C SER A 416 -26.43 -12.15 -11.69
N SER A 417 -27.19 -11.29 -11.02
CA SER A 417 -28.65 -11.38 -10.96
C SER A 417 -29.32 -11.01 -12.28
N THR A 418 -28.62 -10.28 -13.15
CA THR A 418 -29.16 -9.73 -14.40
C THR A 418 -28.67 -10.43 -15.67
N VAL A 419 -27.63 -11.24 -15.57
CA VAL A 419 -26.99 -11.92 -16.71
C VAL A 419 -27.03 -13.43 -16.47
N PRO A 420 -27.59 -14.21 -17.40
CA PRO A 420 -27.60 -15.67 -17.26
C PRO A 420 -26.21 -16.26 -17.42
N GLY A 421 -25.98 -17.38 -16.77
CA GLY A 421 -24.70 -18.07 -16.77
C GLY A 421 -23.84 -17.70 -15.56
N SER A 422 -22.81 -18.47 -15.38
CA SER A 422 -21.88 -18.32 -14.27
C SER A 422 -20.47 -18.71 -14.70
N ALA A 423 -19.46 -18.24 -13.97
CA ALA A 423 -18.08 -18.53 -14.26
C ALA A 423 -17.28 -18.79 -12.97
N MET A 424 -16.07 -19.25 -13.14
CA MET A 424 -15.15 -19.54 -12.05
C MET A 424 -13.84 -18.79 -12.26
N ALA A 425 -13.18 -18.43 -11.17
CA ALA A 425 -11.82 -17.89 -11.24
C ALA A 425 -10.93 -18.48 -10.16
N ASP A 426 -9.66 -18.58 -10.49
CA ASP A 426 -8.58 -18.99 -9.59
C ASP A 426 -7.55 -17.86 -9.51
N THR A 427 -7.29 -17.35 -8.31
CA THR A 427 -6.39 -16.23 -8.07
C THR A 427 -5.01 -16.71 -7.67
N LYS A 428 -3.98 -16.09 -8.20
CA LYS A 428 -2.59 -16.47 -7.95
C LYS A 428 -1.83 -15.31 -7.32
N ALA A 429 -1.68 -15.36 -6.01
CA ALA A 429 -0.91 -14.39 -5.24
C ALA A 429 0.60 -14.60 -5.46
N THR A 430 1.06 -14.31 -6.65
CA THR A 430 2.46 -14.42 -7.06
C THR A 430 2.80 -13.31 -8.05
N SER A 431 4.00 -12.76 -7.94
CA SER A 431 4.48 -11.70 -8.82
C SER A 431 4.63 -12.14 -10.28
N LYS A 432 4.81 -13.46 -10.53
CA LYS A 432 4.94 -14.04 -11.89
C LYS A 432 4.35 -15.43 -11.95
N TYR A 433 3.14 -15.53 -12.43
CA TYR A 433 2.47 -16.83 -12.61
C TYR A 433 2.90 -17.49 -13.93
N ASN A 434 3.22 -18.79 -13.89
CA ASN A 434 3.79 -19.52 -15.02
C ASN A 434 2.98 -20.74 -15.51
N PHE A 435 1.75 -20.91 -15.03
CA PHE A 435 0.88 -22.04 -15.35
C PHE A 435 1.53 -23.40 -15.03
N PRO A 436 1.81 -23.71 -13.74
CA PRO A 436 2.35 -25.03 -13.40
C PRO A 436 1.36 -26.14 -13.80
N LEU A 437 1.88 -27.28 -14.26
CA LEU A 437 1.05 -28.42 -14.72
C LEU A 437 -0.01 -28.85 -13.68
N GLY A 438 0.33 -28.83 -12.40
CA GLY A 438 -0.61 -29.15 -11.34
C GLY A 438 -1.81 -28.19 -11.25
N ASP A 439 -1.65 -26.93 -11.64
CA ASP A 439 -2.75 -25.96 -11.64
C ASP A 439 -3.65 -26.12 -12.87
N THR A 440 -3.07 -26.37 -14.04
CA THR A 440 -3.88 -26.64 -15.25
C THR A 440 -4.64 -27.97 -15.12
N GLN A 441 -4.08 -28.99 -14.49
CA GLN A 441 -4.77 -30.26 -14.22
C GLN A 441 -5.96 -30.12 -13.24
N LYS A 442 -5.92 -29.14 -12.32
CA LYS A 442 -7.06 -28.86 -11.41
C LYS A 442 -8.33 -28.40 -12.15
N LEU A 443 -8.21 -27.80 -13.33
CA LEU A 443 -9.36 -27.40 -14.13
C LEU A 443 -10.33 -28.56 -14.37
N GLY A 444 -9.82 -29.77 -14.62
CA GLY A 444 -10.65 -30.96 -14.81
C GLY A 444 -11.50 -31.29 -13.58
N SER A 445 -10.99 -31.08 -12.37
CA SER A 445 -11.78 -31.28 -11.14
C SER A 445 -12.76 -30.13 -10.91
N TYR A 446 -12.38 -28.89 -11.25
CA TYR A 446 -13.27 -27.75 -11.13
C TYR A 446 -14.51 -27.91 -12.03
N TYR A 447 -14.33 -28.29 -13.28
CA TYR A 447 -15.45 -28.48 -14.20
C TYR A 447 -16.28 -29.74 -13.93
N ARG A 448 -15.67 -30.85 -13.52
CA ARG A 448 -16.40 -32.11 -13.30
C ARG A 448 -17.10 -32.16 -11.95
N ASP A 449 -16.42 -31.73 -10.89
CA ASP A 449 -16.83 -31.98 -9.51
C ASP A 449 -17.34 -30.68 -8.84
N ALA A 450 -16.51 -29.62 -8.85
CA ALA A 450 -16.84 -28.38 -8.14
C ALA A 450 -18.04 -27.68 -8.76
N TRP A 451 -18.11 -27.61 -10.08
CA TRP A 451 -19.19 -26.93 -10.78
C TRP A 451 -20.56 -27.50 -10.43
N LYS A 452 -20.70 -28.82 -10.42
CA LYS A 452 -21.96 -29.52 -10.10
C LYS A 452 -22.43 -29.26 -8.67
N GLU A 453 -21.50 -29.03 -7.75
CA GLU A 453 -21.82 -28.72 -6.36
C GLU A 453 -22.15 -27.24 -6.15
N ILE A 454 -21.60 -26.35 -6.98
CA ILE A 454 -21.80 -24.90 -6.87
C ILE A 454 -23.12 -24.50 -7.51
N ASP A 455 -23.32 -24.88 -8.77
CA ASP A 455 -24.51 -24.51 -9.54
C ASP A 455 -24.84 -25.59 -10.61
N PRO A 456 -25.56 -26.64 -10.23
CA PRO A 456 -25.88 -27.73 -11.15
C PRO A 456 -26.87 -27.30 -12.27
N THR A 457 -27.49 -26.12 -12.15
CA THR A 457 -28.55 -25.65 -13.04
C THR A 457 -28.10 -24.63 -14.07
N SER A 458 -26.93 -24.03 -13.87
CA SER A 458 -26.38 -22.98 -14.73
C SER A 458 -25.21 -23.49 -15.57
N PRO A 459 -25.16 -23.20 -16.87
CA PRO A 459 -24.02 -23.56 -17.70
C PRO A 459 -22.78 -22.74 -17.26
N SER A 460 -21.63 -23.39 -17.19
CA SER A 460 -20.35 -22.68 -17.03
C SER A 460 -20.02 -21.94 -18.32
N CYS A 461 -19.82 -20.62 -18.21
CA CYS A 461 -19.49 -19.78 -19.37
C CYS A 461 -18.00 -19.67 -19.61
N PHE A 462 -17.17 -19.57 -18.55
CA PHE A 462 -15.72 -19.48 -18.66
C PHE A 462 -15.01 -19.75 -17.34
N PHE A 463 -13.69 -19.91 -17.41
CA PHE A 463 -12.77 -19.93 -16.28
C PHE A 463 -11.70 -18.85 -16.45
N LEU A 464 -11.35 -18.16 -15.36
CA LEU A 464 -10.32 -17.13 -15.36
C LEU A 464 -9.15 -17.46 -14.43
N TYR A 465 -7.94 -17.42 -14.97
CA TYR A 465 -6.74 -17.27 -14.15
C TYR A 465 -6.46 -15.79 -13.89
N ILE A 466 -6.28 -15.41 -12.62
CA ILE A 466 -6.07 -14.01 -12.20
C ILE A 466 -4.78 -13.93 -11.40
N ALA A 467 -3.82 -13.13 -11.87
CA ALA A 467 -2.53 -12.94 -11.20
C ALA A 467 -2.05 -11.48 -11.27
N GLY A 468 -1.07 -11.13 -10.43
CA GLY A 468 -0.41 -9.83 -10.51
C GLY A 468 0.26 -9.64 -11.87
N SER A 469 1.05 -10.63 -12.30
CA SER A 469 1.59 -10.71 -13.66
C SER A 469 1.84 -12.16 -14.06
N PHE A 470 2.22 -12.37 -15.33
CA PHE A 470 2.49 -13.69 -15.89
C PHE A 470 3.95 -13.77 -16.39
N ALA A 471 4.59 -14.93 -16.19
CA ALA A 471 6.01 -15.11 -16.49
C ALA A 471 6.33 -15.33 -17.97
N LYS A 472 5.33 -15.68 -18.79
CA LYS A 472 5.48 -16.04 -20.20
C LYS A 472 5.09 -14.86 -21.11
N SER A 473 5.51 -14.90 -22.38
CA SER A 473 5.03 -13.96 -23.40
C SER A 473 3.53 -14.13 -23.66
N GLN A 474 2.88 -13.11 -24.17
CA GLN A 474 1.44 -13.13 -24.49
C GLN A 474 1.07 -14.34 -25.36
N THR A 475 1.79 -14.58 -26.46
CA THR A 475 1.54 -15.72 -27.34
C THR A 475 1.68 -17.07 -26.62
N SER A 476 2.67 -17.23 -25.73
CA SER A 476 2.85 -18.46 -24.97
C SER A 476 1.75 -18.66 -23.93
N ILE A 477 1.21 -17.60 -23.37
CA ILE A 477 0.05 -17.65 -22.46
C ILE A 477 -1.18 -18.08 -23.25
N GLU A 478 -1.48 -17.42 -24.37
CA GLU A 478 -2.63 -17.72 -25.22
C GLU A 478 -2.61 -19.16 -25.71
N ASN A 479 -1.49 -19.68 -26.17
CA ASN A 479 -1.36 -21.11 -26.52
C ASN A 479 -1.69 -22.03 -25.32
N THR A 480 -1.23 -21.69 -24.13
CA THR A 480 -1.56 -22.49 -22.92
C THR A 480 -3.06 -22.43 -22.60
N LEU A 481 -3.71 -21.28 -22.81
CA LEU A 481 -5.15 -21.13 -22.58
C LEU A 481 -5.98 -21.90 -23.62
N ASP A 482 -5.54 -21.90 -24.89
CA ASP A 482 -6.14 -22.67 -25.96
C ASP A 482 -6.06 -24.18 -25.69
N ASP A 483 -4.89 -24.68 -25.28
CA ASP A 483 -4.70 -26.08 -24.88
C ASP A 483 -5.66 -26.44 -23.72
N CYS A 484 -5.72 -25.62 -22.67
CA CYS A 484 -6.65 -25.83 -21.57
C CYS A 484 -8.13 -25.81 -22.04
N THR A 485 -8.47 -24.92 -22.95
CA THR A 485 -9.83 -24.82 -23.49
C THR A 485 -10.21 -26.07 -24.28
N GLN A 486 -9.29 -26.61 -25.09
CA GLN A 486 -9.51 -27.83 -25.83
C GLN A 486 -9.61 -29.05 -24.91
N ASP A 487 -8.70 -29.19 -23.95
CA ASP A 487 -8.64 -30.31 -23.01
C ASP A 487 -9.92 -30.43 -22.16
N TYR A 488 -10.51 -29.31 -21.77
CA TYR A 488 -11.66 -29.29 -20.86
C TYR A 488 -12.97 -28.90 -21.54
N SER A 489 -12.97 -28.59 -22.84
CA SER A 489 -14.13 -28.18 -23.63
C SER A 489 -14.88 -26.99 -22.99
N ALA A 490 -14.13 -26.07 -22.38
CA ALA A 490 -14.66 -24.89 -21.70
C ALA A 490 -13.67 -23.71 -21.86
N PRO A 491 -14.16 -22.52 -22.16
CA PRO A 491 -13.31 -21.34 -22.34
C PRO A 491 -12.45 -21.05 -21.12
N VAL A 492 -11.14 -20.92 -21.33
CA VAL A 492 -10.18 -20.54 -20.28
C VAL A 492 -9.46 -19.27 -20.72
N SER A 493 -9.56 -18.23 -19.91
CA SER A 493 -8.90 -16.94 -20.13
C SER A 493 -7.98 -16.57 -18.96
N ALA A 494 -7.11 -15.61 -19.16
CA ALA A 494 -6.27 -15.06 -18.11
C ALA A 494 -6.34 -13.52 -18.11
N VAL A 495 -6.27 -12.94 -16.91
CA VAL A 495 -6.33 -11.49 -16.74
C VAL A 495 -5.41 -11.05 -15.59
N THR A 496 -4.76 -9.91 -15.74
CA THR A 496 -3.99 -9.33 -14.64
C THR A 496 -4.89 -8.62 -13.64
N VAL A 497 -4.47 -8.60 -12.37
CA VAL A 497 -5.16 -7.83 -11.32
C VAL A 497 -5.24 -6.35 -11.70
N TYR A 498 -4.19 -5.81 -12.33
CA TYR A 498 -4.16 -4.43 -12.81
C TYR A 498 -5.28 -4.16 -13.83
N ALA A 499 -5.42 -5.01 -14.85
CA ALA A 499 -6.45 -4.87 -15.87
C ALA A 499 -7.86 -4.86 -15.27
N LEU A 500 -8.14 -5.74 -14.30
CA LEU A 500 -9.44 -5.79 -13.63
C LEU A 500 -9.70 -4.54 -12.76
N LEU A 501 -8.67 -4.05 -12.06
CA LEU A 501 -8.80 -2.85 -11.22
C LEU A 501 -8.97 -1.58 -12.06
N ASP A 502 -8.28 -1.47 -13.19
CA ASP A 502 -8.44 -0.35 -14.12
C ASP A 502 -9.82 -0.38 -14.77
N LEU A 503 -10.27 -1.56 -15.21
CA LEU A 503 -11.61 -1.76 -15.74
C LEU A 503 -12.70 -1.37 -14.74
N ALA A 504 -12.56 -1.76 -13.47
CA ALA A 504 -13.52 -1.42 -12.42
C ALA A 504 -13.58 0.10 -12.14
N GLY A 505 -12.46 0.81 -12.33
CA GLY A 505 -12.37 2.26 -12.19
C GLY A 505 -12.75 3.05 -13.46
N ASN A 506 -12.93 2.39 -14.60
CA ASN A 506 -13.21 3.03 -15.88
C ASN A 506 -14.70 3.37 -16.03
N GLY A 507 -15.02 4.60 -16.43
CA GLY A 507 -16.40 5.07 -16.65
C GLY A 507 -17.06 4.44 -17.88
N ASP A 508 -16.26 4.08 -18.90
CA ASP A 508 -16.71 3.50 -20.18
C ASP A 508 -16.59 1.96 -20.20
N ARG A 509 -16.61 1.33 -19.03
CA ARG A 509 -16.50 -0.12 -18.89
C ARG A 509 -17.65 -0.85 -19.53
N PRO A 510 -17.41 -2.02 -20.14
CA PRO A 510 -18.46 -2.89 -20.66
C PRO A 510 -19.45 -3.35 -19.58
N SER A 511 -20.66 -3.65 -19.96
CA SER A 511 -21.68 -4.27 -19.09
C SER A 511 -21.28 -5.69 -18.67
N ALA A 512 -21.88 -6.21 -17.60
CA ALA A 512 -21.67 -7.59 -17.17
C ALA A 512 -21.98 -8.61 -18.30
N SER A 513 -22.97 -8.33 -19.15
CA SER A 513 -23.30 -9.19 -20.29
C SER A 513 -22.21 -9.21 -21.35
N GLU A 514 -21.62 -8.06 -21.66
CA GLU A 514 -20.49 -7.97 -22.60
C GLU A 514 -19.25 -8.62 -22.01
N LEU A 515 -18.96 -8.38 -20.74
CA LEU A 515 -17.83 -9.02 -20.05
C LEU A 515 -17.97 -10.55 -20.01
N MET A 516 -19.18 -11.07 -19.83
CA MET A 516 -19.46 -12.51 -19.90
C MET A 516 -19.02 -13.08 -21.25
N LYS A 517 -19.34 -12.41 -22.34
CA LYS A 517 -18.94 -12.81 -23.70
C LYS A 517 -17.42 -12.66 -23.93
N VAL A 518 -16.84 -11.53 -23.51
CA VAL A 518 -15.40 -11.27 -23.65
C VAL A 518 -14.58 -12.36 -23.00
N PHE A 519 -14.89 -12.71 -21.75
CA PHE A 519 -14.13 -13.72 -21.02
C PHE A 519 -14.44 -15.16 -21.45
N SER A 520 -15.53 -15.37 -22.19
CA SER A 520 -15.82 -16.66 -22.82
C SER A 520 -15.02 -16.91 -24.11
N SER A 521 -14.22 -15.96 -24.55
CA SER A 521 -13.25 -16.14 -25.65
C SER A 521 -11.86 -16.34 -25.06
N PRO A 522 -11.18 -17.47 -25.28
CA PRO A 522 -9.86 -17.75 -24.72
C PRO A 522 -8.86 -16.65 -25.10
N ARG A 523 -8.46 -15.82 -24.15
CA ARG A 523 -7.55 -14.70 -24.36
C ARG A 523 -6.82 -14.33 -23.06
N PHE A 524 -5.67 -13.65 -23.25
CA PHE A 524 -4.95 -13.02 -22.15
C PHE A 524 -5.15 -11.50 -22.20
N PHE A 525 -5.56 -10.92 -21.07
CA PHE A 525 -5.77 -9.49 -20.90
C PHE A 525 -4.81 -8.91 -19.87
N ASN A 526 -3.94 -8.02 -20.28
CA ASN A 526 -3.00 -7.32 -19.39
C ASN A 526 -3.35 -5.84 -19.16
N SER A 527 -4.39 -5.32 -19.83
CA SER A 527 -4.93 -3.97 -19.61
C SER A 527 -6.45 -3.92 -19.78
N ASP A 528 -7.09 -2.93 -19.16
CA ASP A 528 -8.53 -2.66 -19.32
C ASP A 528 -8.89 -2.31 -20.78
N MET A 529 -8.01 -1.61 -21.49
CA MET A 529 -8.22 -1.24 -22.89
C MET A 529 -8.38 -2.46 -23.81
N GLN A 530 -7.64 -3.56 -23.54
CA GLN A 530 -7.81 -4.80 -24.30
C GLN A 530 -9.19 -5.42 -24.06
N ILE A 531 -9.69 -5.36 -22.81
CA ILE A 531 -11.02 -5.87 -22.47
C ILE A 531 -12.10 -5.01 -23.13
N ILE A 532 -11.96 -3.68 -23.05
CA ILE A 532 -12.90 -2.73 -23.66
C ILE A 532 -12.92 -2.89 -25.18
N GLN A 533 -11.76 -3.05 -25.80
CA GLN A 533 -11.68 -3.26 -27.25
C GLN A 533 -12.32 -4.60 -27.65
N ALA A 534 -12.03 -5.67 -26.91
CA ALA A 534 -12.65 -6.97 -27.16
C ALA A 534 -14.18 -6.94 -27.02
N ALA A 535 -14.72 -6.11 -26.12
CA ALA A 535 -16.16 -5.91 -25.98
C ALA A 535 -16.78 -5.13 -27.16
N LYS A 536 -16.04 -4.21 -27.77
CA LYS A 536 -16.48 -3.46 -28.96
C LYS A 536 -16.44 -4.31 -30.23
N ASP A 537 -15.59 -5.32 -30.28
CA ASP A 537 -15.41 -6.23 -31.41
C ASP A 537 -16.44 -7.37 -31.42
N LEU A 538 -17.27 -7.52 -30.37
CA LEU A 538 -18.36 -8.49 -30.24
C LEU A 538 -19.68 -8.00 -30.83
#